data_1be0809aedc036c68abaf9c486aed24e
#
_entry.id   1be0809aedc036c68abaf9c486aed24e
#
_cell.length_a   1.000
_cell.length_b   1.000
_cell.length_c   1.000
_cell.angle_alpha   90.00
_cell.angle_beta   90.00
_cell.angle_gamma   90.00
#
_symmetry.space_group_name_H-M   'P 1'
#
loop_
_entity.id
_entity.type
_entity.pdbx_description
1 polymer ?
#
loop_
_entity_poly.entity_id
_entity_poly.type
_entity_poly.pdbx_seq_one_letter_code
_entity_poly.pdbx_strand_id
1 'polypeptide(L)'
;YEEGKKHLLWAFWDERGYQRFEEWRMGVLYDTFEYEYYENGQLKEEPSYKNRMKHGKWFRYFPDGEISGVREFSKGVRVGEWVDYYRKDEIAFKGLYNNDKKDGPWIWYYMNRGAVGEQGNVMSEVDFRNGVLISEKCYTREDGEIINCQEIFGENDYRFADQKN
;
A
#
# COMPACT_ATOMS: atom_id res chain seq x y z
N TYR A 1 23.97 -19.88 -16.71
CA TYR A 1 24.46 -21.11 -16.03
C TYR A 1 25.94 -20.98 -15.75
N GLU A 2 26.34 -21.25 -14.53
CA GLU A 2 27.74 -21.47 -14.15
C GLU A 2 27.89 -22.92 -13.69
N GLU A 3 28.89 -23.63 -14.18
CA GLU A 3 29.09 -25.06 -13.89
C GLU A 3 27.84 -25.95 -14.07
N GLY A 4 26.97 -25.62 -15.06
CA GLY A 4 25.73 -26.36 -15.33
C GLY A 4 24.60 -26.08 -14.32
N LYS A 5 24.80 -25.17 -13.35
CA LYS A 5 23.78 -24.80 -12.37
C LYS A 5 23.18 -23.44 -12.70
N LYS A 6 21.87 -23.27 -12.42
CA LYS A 6 21.22 -21.98 -12.56
C LYS A 6 21.88 -20.96 -11.60
N HIS A 7 22.35 -19.87 -12.17
CA HIS A 7 22.88 -18.74 -11.44
C HIS A 7 22.34 -17.50 -12.15
N LEU A 8 21.62 -16.63 -11.54
CA LEU A 8 21.03 -15.40 -12.06
C LEU A 8 19.48 -15.39 -12.03
N LEU A 9 18.95 -14.28 -12.48
CA LEU A 9 17.52 -13.99 -12.54
C LEU A 9 16.91 -14.62 -13.79
N TRP A 10 15.87 -15.41 -13.62
CA TRP A 10 15.07 -15.98 -14.69
C TRP A 10 13.70 -15.33 -14.72
N ALA A 11 13.25 -14.90 -15.89
CA ALA A 11 11.94 -14.32 -16.09
C ALA A 11 11.00 -15.33 -16.77
N PHE A 12 9.80 -15.44 -16.27
CA PHE A 12 8.72 -16.26 -16.81
C PHE A 12 7.50 -15.39 -17.03
N TRP A 13 6.76 -15.64 -18.10
CA TRP A 13 5.53 -14.94 -18.46
C TRP A 13 4.40 -15.95 -18.50
N ASP A 14 3.22 -15.57 -17.99
CA ASP A 14 2.01 -16.34 -18.22
C ASP A 14 1.09 -15.64 -19.24
N GLU A 15 0.05 -16.36 -19.69
CA GLU A 15 -0.91 -15.85 -20.71
C GLU A 15 -1.71 -14.62 -20.23
N ARG A 16 -1.70 -14.31 -18.93
CA ARG A 16 -2.40 -13.18 -18.32
C ARG A 16 -1.49 -11.95 -18.15
N GLY A 17 -0.23 -12.03 -18.59
CA GLY A 17 0.74 -10.96 -18.47
C GLY A 17 1.41 -10.87 -17.09
N TYR A 18 1.24 -11.88 -16.23
CA TYR A 18 2.03 -11.96 -15.00
C TYR A 18 3.48 -12.27 -15.33
N GLN A 19 4.37 -11.54 -14.73
CA GLN A 19 5.80 -11.76 -14.86
C GLN A 19 6.35 -12.26 -13.53
N ARG A 20 6.86 -13.50 -13.55
CA ARG A 20 7.54 -14.09 -12.41
C ARG A 20 9.04 -14.09 -12.66
N PHE A 21 9.82 -13.65 -11.70
CA PHE A 21 11.27 -13.74 -11.67
C PHE A 21 11.70 -14.75 -10.62
N GLU A 22 12.65 -15.59 -10.98
CA GLU A 22 13.27 -16.53 -10.07
C GLU A 22 14.76 -16.19 -9.95
N GLU A 23 15.22 -15.90 -8.74
CA GLU A 23 16.64 -15.79 -8.42
C GLU A 23 17.17 -17.15 -8.01
N TRP A 24 18.17 -17.63 -8.75
CA TRP A 24 18.84 -18.89 -8.47
C TRP A 24 20.29 -18.64 -8.11
N ARG A 25 20.79 -19.31 -7.07
CA ARG A 25 22.19 -19.28 -6.65
C ARG A 25 22.73 -20.72 -6.55
N MET A 26 23.78 -21.03 -7.28
CA MET A 26 24.42 -22.35 -7.27
C MET A 26 23.46 -23.54 -7.54
N GLY A 27 22.42 -23.30 -8.36
CA GLY A 27 21.40 -24.31 -8.67
C GLY A 27 20.28 -24.44 -7.61
N VAL A 28 20.27 -23.60 -6.58
CA VAL A 28 19.20 -23.53 -5.58
C VAL A 28 18.35 -22.31 -5.84
N LEU A 29 17.01 -22.47 -5.85
CA LEU A 29 16.08 -21.35 -5.93
C LEU A 29 16.24 -20.51 -4.67
N TYR A 30 16.69 -19.25 -4.84
CA TYR A 30 16.96 -18.33 -3.74
C TYR A 30 15.75 -17.44 -3.44
N ASP A 31 15.13 -16.89 -4.49
CA ASP A 31 13.96 -16.01 -4.34
C ASP A 31 13.04 -16.08 -5.56
N THR A 32 11.78 -15.68 -5.40
CA THR A 32 10.78 -15.58 -6.45
C THR A 32 10.05 -14.26 -6.30
N PHE A 33 9.96 -13.49 -7.40
CA PHE A 33 9.28 -12.21 -7.45
C PHE A 33 8.16 -12.31 -8.48
N GLU A 34 6.97 -11.84 -8.15
CA GLU A 34 5.84 -11.75 -9.07
C GLU A 34 5.47 -10.28 -9.26
N TYR A 35 5.36 -9.88 -10.53
CA TYR A 35 4.92 -8.55 -10.92
C TYR A 35 3.55 -8.64 -11.56
N GLU A 36 2.65 -7.76 -11.18
CA GLU A 36 1.33 -7.64 -11.76
C GLU A 36 1.27 -6.41 -12.67
N TYR A 37 0.67 -6.57 -13.85
CA TYR A 37 0.52 -5.51 -14.83
C TYR A 37 -0.95 -5.25 -15.13
N TYR A 38 -1.27 -4.02 -15.49
CA TYR A 38 -2.53 -3.65 -16.09
C TYR A 38 -2.61 -4.16 -17.54
N GLU A 39 -3.82 -4.22 -18.10
CA GLU A 39 -4.03 -4.63 -19.51
C GLU A 39 -3.27 -3.75 -20.52
N ASN A 40 -3.00 -2.49 -20.18
CA ASN A 40 -2.20 -1.58 -21.00
C ASN A 40 -0.68 -1.81 -20.88
N GLY A 41 -0.24 -2.82 -20.14
CA GLY A 41 1.18 -3.16 -19.91
C GLY A 41 1.88 -2.35 -18.83
N GLN A 42 1.20 -1.42 -18.18
CA GLN A 42 1.76 -0.66 -17.06
C GLN A 42 1.88 -1.56 -15.82
N LEU A 43 3.01 -1.44 -15.13
CA LEU A 43 3.23 -2.13 -13.86
C LEU A 43 2.17 -1.70 -12.83
N LYS A 44 1.54 -2.66 -12.16
CA LYS A 44 0.50 -2.41 -11.15
C LYS A 44 1.07 -2.40 -9.74
N GLU A 45 2.00 -3.34 -9.46
CA GLU A 45 2.68 -3.43 -8.18
C GLU A 45 4.17 -3.74 -8.38
N GLU A 46 5.02 -3.09 -7.60
CA GLU A 46 6.46 -3.32 -7.53
C GLU A 46 6.80 -3.85 -6.14
N PRO A 47 6.83 -5.18 -5.99
CA PRO A 47 7.13 -5.82 -4.72
C PRO A 47 8.63 -5.76 -4.41
N SER A 48 8.95 -5.71 -3.11
CA SER A 48 10.32 -5.82 -2.61
C SER A 48 10.42 -6.98 -1.63
N TYR A 49 11.37 -7.87 -1.86
CA TYR A 49 11.59 -9.06 -1.04
C TYR A 49 13.04 -9.17 -0.59
N LYS A 50 13.22 -9.83 0.55
CA LYS A 50 14.51 -10.27 1.05
C LYS A 50 14.33 -11.60 1.78
N ASN A 51 15.11 -12.61 1.36
CA ASN A 51 15.01 -13.97 1.90
C ASN A 51 13.57 -14.52 1.84
N ARG A 52 12.90 -14.37 0.70
CA ARG A 52 11.51 -14.81 0.44
C ARG A 52 10.43 -14.14 1.33
N MET A 53 10.77 -13.09 2.03
CA MET A 53 9.83 -12.32 2.85
C MET A 53 9.70 -10.90 2.29
N LYS A 54 8.50 -10.34 2.32
CA LYS A 54 8.30 -8.93 1.99
C LYS A 54 9.24 -8.08 2.84
N HIS A 55 10.02 -7.21 2.20
CA HIS A 55 11.02 -6.40 2.90
C HIS A 55 11.35 -5.14 2.12
N GLY A 56 11.35 -3.98 2.80
CA GLY A 56 11.55 -2.69 2.18
C GLY A 56 10.25 -2.09 1.66
N LYS A 57 10.39 -1.10 0.77
CA LYS A 57 9.25 -0.41 0.17
C LYS A 57 8.62 -1.23 -0.95
N TRP A 58 7.30 -1.20 -0.97
CA TRP A 58 6.45 -1.80 -1.99
C TRP A 58 5.61 -0.69 -2.61
N PHE A 59 5.74 -0.49 -3.92
CA PHE A 59 5.02 0.53 -4.64
C PHE A 59 3.82 -0.05 -5.37
N ARG A 60 2.74 0.72 -5.42
CA ARG A 60 1.58 0.47 -6.26
C ARG A 60 1.43 1.63 -7.22
N TYR A 61 0.91 1.36 -8.40
CA TYR A 61 0.78 2.33 -9.48
C TYR A 61 -0.66 2.40 -9.97
N PHE A 62 -1.03 3.52 -10.52
CA PHE A 62 -2.22 3.69 -11.34
C PHE A 62 -1.95 3.20 -12.78
N PRO A 63 -3.02 3.00 -13.61
CA PRO A 63 -2.85 2.60 -15.02
C PRO A 63 -2.06 3.59 -15.88
N ASP A 64 -1.90 4.83 -15.46
CA ASP A 64 -1.07 5.86 -16.12
C ASP A 64 0.40 5.85 -15.67
N GLY A 65 0.76 5.00 -14.69
CA GLY A 65 2.11 4.83 -14.17
C GLY A 65 2.46 5.72 -12.97
N GLU A 66 1.57 6.60 -12.55
CA GLU A 66 1.77 7.38 -11.33
C GLU A 66 1.61 6.51 -10.08
N ILE A 67 2.30 6.85 -8.98
CA ILE A 67 2.22 6.09 -7.73
C ILE A 67 0.81 6.21 -7.13
N SER A 68 0.17 5.07 -6.89
CA SER A 68 -1.13 4.98 -6.23
C SER A 68 -1.04 4.58 -4.77
N GLY A 69 0.13 4.08 -4.32
CA GLY A 69 0.33 3.75 -2.92
C GLY A 69 1.76 3.32 -2.61
N VAL A 70 2.14 3.49 -1.36
CA VAL A 70 3.43 3.06 -0.81
C VAL A 70 3.18 2.25 0.45
N ARG A 71 3.84 1.13 0.55
CA ARG A 71 3.81 0.21 1.69
C ARG A 71 5.23 -0.04 2.16
N GLU A 72 5.41 -0.33 3.44
CA GLU A 72 6.71 -0.74 3.95
C GLU A 72 6.59 -2.05 4.73
N PHE A 73 7.53 -2.95 4.49
CA PHE A 73 7.57 -4.25 5.14
C PHE A 73 8.96 -4.55 5.71
N SER A 74 8.99 -5.27 6.82
CA SER A 74 10.21 -5.83 7.39
C SER A 74 9.98 -7.28 7.76
N LYS A 75 10.71 -8.20 7.10
CA LYS A 75 10.62 -9.66 7.35
C LYS A 75 9.17 -10.18 7.27
N GLY A 76 8.40 -9.69 6.30
CA GLY A 76 7.02 -10.10 6.06
C GLY A 76 5.95 -9.33 6.82
N VAL A 77 6.32 -8.56 7.85
CA VAL A 77 5.36 -7.77 8.65
C VAL A 77 5.27 -6.32 8.15
N ARG A 78 4.10 -5.72 8.28
CA ARG A 78 3.87 -4.30 7.94
C ARG A 78 4.57 -3.41 8.96
N VAL A 79 5.34 -2.45 8.47
CA VAL A 79 6.05 -1.44 9.27
C VAL A 79 6.01 -0.10 8.55
N GLY A 80 6.44 0.96 9.25
CA GLY A 80 6.67 2.26 8.66
C GLY A 80 5.41 2.94 8.11
N GLU A 81 5.61 3.92 7.25
CA GLU A 81 4.53 4.70 6.69
C GLU A 81 3.83 3.96 5.55
N TRP A 82 2.49 4.02 5.57
CA TRP A 82 1.60 3.54 4.53
C TRP A 82 0.79 4.70 4.00
N VAL A 83 0.84 4.88 2.68
CA VAL A 83 0.17 5.98 1.99
C VAL A 83 -0.58 5.45 0.78
N ASP A 84 -1.81 5.88 0.58
CA ASP A 84 -2.56 5.71 -0.67
C ASP A 84 -2.95 7.07 -1.23
N TYR A 85 -3.03 7.15 -2.56
CA TYR A 85 -3.35 8.34 -3.31
C TYR A 85 -4.66 8.16 -4.08
N TYR A 86 -5.45 9.22 -4.21
CA TYR A 86 -6.58 9.29 -5.15
C TYR A 86 -6.10 9.45 -6.59
N ARG A 87 -5.05 10.21 -6.77
CA ARG A 87 -4.33 10.53 -8.01
C ARG A 87 -2.98 11.15 -7.65
N LYS A 88 -2.18 11.51 -8.67
CA LYS A 88 -0.87 12.13 -8.48
C LYS A 88 -0.90 13.24 -7.40
N ASP A 89 0.01 13.11 -6.44
CA ASP A 89 0.25 14.08 -5.35
C ASP A 89 -0.96 14.37 -4.45
N GLU A 90 -2.07 13.64 -4.59
CA GLU A 90 -3.26 13.80 -3.76
C GLU A 90 -3.46 12.57 -2.86
N ILE A 91 -3.11 12.71 -1.60
CA ILE A 91 -3.19 11.62 -0.62
C ILE A 91 -4.66 11.32 -0.30
N ALA A 92 -5.02 10.04 -0.36
CA ALA A 92 -6.31 9.53 0.10
C ALA A 92 -6.27 9.21 1.60
N PHE A 93 -5.24 8.52 2.04
CA PHE A 93 -4.95 8.31 3.45
C PHE A 93 -3.48 8.04 3.69
N LYS A 94 -3.05 8.25 4.93
CA LYS A 94 -1.73 7.87 5.42
C LYS A 94 -1.76 7.49 6.89
N GLY A 95 -0.80 6.67 7.30
CA GLY A 95 -0.63 6.27 8.70
C GLY A 95 0.59 5.38 8.88
N LEU A 96 0.81 4.96 10.10
CA LEU A 96 1.96 4.13 10.47
C LEU A 96 1.52 2.72 10.85
N TYR A 97 2.32 1.74 10.43
CA TYR A 97 2.28 0.39 10.96
C TYR A 97 3.51 0.09 11.81
N ASN A 98 3.27 -0.60 12.91
CA ASN A 98 4.30 -1.17 13.77
C ASN A 98 3.97 -2.64 14.02
N ASN A 99 4.77 -3.55 13.44
CA ASN A 99 4.57 -5.00 13.56
C ASN A 99 3.12 -5.44 13.25
N ASP A 100 2.64 -5.16 12.04
CA ASP A 100 1.29 -5.45 11.52
C ASP A 100 0.13 -4.71 12.20
N LYS A 101 0.40 -3.84 13.16
CA LYS A 101 -0.61 -3.08 13.88
C LYS A 101 -0.55 -1.61 13.53
N LYS A 102 -1.69 -0.98 13.33
CA LYS A 102 -1.77 0.48 13.20
C LYS A 102 -1.27 1.11 14.50
N ASP A 103 -0.40 2.12 14.39
CA ASP A 103 0.21 2.78 15.55
C ASP A 103 0.43 4.28 15.25
N GLY A 104 -0.03 5.15 16.17
CA GLY A 104 -0.06 6.59 15.97
C GLY A 104 -1.21 7.07 15.09
N PRO A 105 -1.11 8.30 14.56
CA PRO A 105 -2.19 8.93 13.79
C PRO A 105 -2.35 8.31 12.40
N TRP A 106 -3.60 8.06 12.04
CA TRP A 106 -4.06 7.72 10.71
C TRP A 106 -4.97 8.82 10.23
N ILE A 107 -4.71 9.35 9.04
CA ILE A 107 -5.42 10.50 8.48
C ILE A 107 -5.99 10.11 7.13
N TRP A 108 -7.30 10.32 6.95
CA TRP A 108 -8.02 10.21 5.69
C TRP A 108 -8.36 11.60 5.20
N TYR A 109 -8.34 11.76 3.88
CA TYR A 109 -8.63 13.03 3.23
C TYR A 109 -9.82 12.88 2.30
N TYR A 110 -10.55 13.94 2.12
CA TYR A 110 -11.50 14.03 1.01
C TYR A 110 -10.75 14.18 -0.30
N MET A 111 -11.24 13.53 -1.37
CA MET A 111 -10.73 13.80 -2.71
C MET A 111 -11.00 15.28 -3.05
N ASN A 112 -9.96 16.00 -3.46
CA ASN A 112 -10.13 17.37 -3.96
C ASN A 112 -10.85 17.35 -5.31
N ARG A 113 -11.91 18.14 -5.45
CA ARG A 113 -12.65 18.27 -6.71
C ARG A 113 -12.11 19.40 -7.60
N GLY A 114 -11.12 20.15 -7.13
CA GLY A 114 -10.44 21.23 -7.82
C GLY A 114 -9.26 20.80 -8.68
N ALA A 115 -8.20 21.61 -8.66
CA ALA A 115 -7.02 21.37 -9.46
C ALA A 115 -6.26 20.09 -9.02
N VAL A 116 -5.64 19.42 -10.00
CA VAL A 116 -4.78 18.26 -9.74
C VAL A 116 -3.54 18.72 -8.98
N GLY A 117 -3.13 17.93 -7.96
CA GLY A 117 -1.96 18.23 -7.14
C GLY A 117 -2.26 19.06 -5.89
N GLU A 118 -3.51 19.47 -5.68
CA GLU A 118 -3.93 20.07 -4.41
C GLU A 118 -4.49 19.00 -3.46
N GLN A 119 -4.03 19.01 -2.22
CA GLN A 119 -4.52 18.10 -1.19
C GLN A 119 -5.94 18.48 -0.76
N GLY A 120 -6.84 17.50 -0.67
CA GLY A 120 -8.18 17.70 -0.11
C GLY A 120 -8.16 17.93 1.41
N ASN A 121 -9.25 18.45 1.93
CA ASN A 121 -9.43 18.64 3.37
C ASN A 121 -9.38 17.31 4.13
N VAL A 122 -9.01 17.35 5.39
CA VAL A 122 -9.05 16.18 6.28
C VAL A 122 -10.50 15.72 6.43
N MET A 123 -10.70 14.42 6.21
CA MET A 123 -11.99 13.75 6.39
C MET A 123 -12.10 13.12 7.78
N SER A 124 -11.02 12.46 8.22
CA SER A 124 -10.96 11.94 9.58
C SER A 124 -9.53 11.77 10.06
N GLU A 125 -9.37 11.90 11.36
CA GLU A 125 -8.16 11.59 12.11
C GLU A 125 -8.48 10.50 13.13
N VAL A 126 -7.70 9.44 13.12
CA VAL A 126 -7.87 8.29 14.02
C VAL A 126 -6.53 7.98 14.66
N ASP A 127 -6.46 8.01 15.97
CA ASP A 127 -5.25 7.63 16.69
C ASP A 127 -5.32 6.19 17.18
N PHE A 128 -4.28 5.43 16.86
CA PHE A 128 -4.13 4.04 17.26
C PHE A 128 -2.92 3.87 18.18
N ARG A 129 -3.03 2.95 19.11
CA ARG A 129 -1.90 2.47 19.88
C ARG A 129 -1.87 0.96 19.84
N ASN A 130 -0.83 0.42 19.17
CA ASN A 130 -0.62 -1.03 19.05
C ASN A 130 -1.86 -1.76 18.48
N GLY A 131 -2.52 -1.15 17.50
CA GLY A 131 -3.74 -1.65 16.83
C GLY A 131 -5.05 -1.32 17.54
N VAL A 132 -5.01 -0.73 18.73
CA VAL A 132 -6.21 -0.36 19.48
C VAL A 132 -6.58 1.09 19.18
N LEU A 133 -7.85 1.34 18.87
CA LEU A 133 -8.41 2.68 18.69
C LEU A 133 -8.32 3.46 20.02
N ILE A 134 -7.70 4.62 19.98
CA ILE A 134 -7.57 5.55 21.12
C ILE A 134 -8.56 6.70 20.99
N SER A 135 -8.61 7.33 19.83
CA SER A 135 -9.51 8.43 19.55
C SER A 135 -9.81 8.53 18.07
N GLU A 136 -10.95 9.10 17.74
CA GLU A 136 -11.29 9.45 16.36
C GLU A 136 -11.99 10.82 16.31
N LYS A 137 -11.78 11.50 15.19
CA LYS A 137 -12.48 12.73 14.82
C LYS A 137 -12.81 12.68 13.34
N CYS A 138 -13.99 13.13 13.00
CA CYS A 138 -14.44 13.27 11.62
C CYS A 138 -14.89 14.70 11.36
N TYR A 139 -14.70 15.14 10.12
CA TYR A 139 -14.87 16.51 9.71
C TYR A 139 -15.75 16.58 8.47
N THR A 140 -16.56 17.62 8.36
CA THR A 140 -17.26 17.93 7.12
C THR A 140 -16.28 18.30 6.01
N ARG A 141 -16.72 18.13 4.76
CA ARG A 141 -15.88 18.42 3.60
C ARG A 141 -15.63 19.92 3.40
N GLU A 142 -16.64 20.74 3.67
CA GLU A 142 -16.67 22.14 3.23
C GLU A 142 -16.01 23.08 4.23
N ASP A 143 -16.40 23.01 5.48
CA ASP A 143 -15.98 23.93 6.54
C ASP A 143 -15.09 23.29 7.62
N GLY A 144 -14.95 21.95 7.59
CA GLY A 144 -14.11 21.23 8.55
C GLY A 144 -14.73 21.13 9.95
N GLU A 145 -16.04 21.31 10.08
CA GLU A 145 -16.72 21.11 11.35
C GLU A 145 -16.64 19.66 11.81
N ILE A 146 -16.50 19.44 13.12
CA ILE A 146 -16.45 18.10 13.71
C ILE A 146 -17.85 17.50 13.72
N ILE A 147 -17.98 16.30 13.16
CA ILE A 147 -19.23 15.56 13.07
C ILE A 147 -19.08 14.13 13.59
N ASN A 148 -20.20 13.43 13.73
CA ASN A 148 -20.18 12.00 14.05
C ASN A 148 -19.60 11.22 12.88
N CYS A 149 -18.61 10.37 13.12
CA CYS A 149 -17.97 9.56 12.09
C CYS A 149 -18.95 8.61 11.37
N GLN A 150 -20.02 8.17 12.01
CA GLN A 150 -21.07 7.36 11.39
C GLN A 150 -21.79 8.07 10.23
N GLU A 151 -21.83 9.40 10.23
CA GLU A 151 -22.43 10.18 9.16
C GLU A 151 -21.63 10.06 7.84
N ILE A 152 -20.31 9.83 7.94
CA ILE A 152 -19.45 9.67 6.77
C ILE A 152 -19.32 8.19 6.36
N PHE A 153 -19.07 7.31 7.31
CA PHE A 153 -18.62 5.93 7.02
C PHE A 153 -19.75 4.89 7.19
N GLY A 154 -20.82 5.25 7.91
CA GLY A 154 -21.90 4.32 8.22
C GLY A 154 -21.43 3.12 9.05
N GLU A 155 -22.17 2.01 8.96
CA GLU A 155 -21.89 0.77 9.71
C GLU A 155 -20.69 -0.02 9.12
N ASN A 156 -20.32 0.22 7.86
CA ASN A 156 -19.25 -0.50 7.14
C ASN A 156 -17.97 0.33 7.06
N ASP A 157 -17.50 0.80 8.20
CA ASP A 157 -16.29 1.62 8.27
C ASP A 157 -15.04 0.84 7.87
N TYR A 158 -14.56 1.09 6.64
CA TYR A 158 -13.39 0.43 6.06
C TYR A 158 -12.06 0.80 6.74
N ARG A 159 -12.02 1.89 7.52
CA ARG A 159 -10.81 2.32 8.25
C ARG A 159 -10.35 1.26 9.25
N PHE A 160 -11.28 0.41 9.70
CA PHE A 160 -11.04 -0.67 10.67
C PHE A 160 -11.06 -2.07 10.04
N ALA A 161 -11.03 -2.18 8.73
CA ALA A 161 -11.14 -3.48 8.04
C ALA A 161 -10.07 -4.50 8.51
N ASP A 162 -8.89 -4.04 8.87
CA ASP A 162 -7.79 -4.88 9.36
C ASP A 162 -8.00 -5.44 10.77
N GLN A 163 -9.02 -4.97 11.50
CA GLN A 163 -9.29 -5.38 12.88
C GLN A 163 -10.37 -6.46 13.00
N LYS A 164 -10.97 -6.83 11.86
CA LYS A 164 -12.09 -7.81 11.82
C LYS A 164 -11.65 -9.27 11.69
N ASN A 165 -10.34 -9.58 11.86
CA ASN A 165 -9.79 -10.94 11.84
C ASN A 165 -9.19 -11.34 13.17
#